data_647bb50a56d8a7df56f53ae2641ed117
#
_entry.id   647bb50a56d8a7df56f53ae2641ed117
#
_cell.length_a   1.000
_cell.length_b   1.000
_cell.length_c   1.000
_cell.angle_alpha   90.00
_cell.angle_beta   90.00
_cell.angle_gamma   90.00
#
_symmetry.space_group_name_H-M   'P 1'
#
loop_
_entity.id
_entity.type
_entity.pdbx_description
1 polymer ?
#
loop_
_entity_poly.entity_id
_entity_poly.type
_entity_poly.pdbx_seq_one_letter_code
_entity_poly.pdbx_strand_id
1 'polypeptide(L)'
;FGKIQAEEIRLIRENGTASSGRIEDGTEEQYAKLKQLDYIKQVGKSIFVGEATEVSENNAKTICDIVWADSESWNNFLRPAYTNVIGSYPQKKDEILLSERALKKLGISEPEQGMEINLDVYKGVFEHSKEKFELCGWYTDSGNELAIGYISHDKIKELKLEKGPYTLLFSQSDHLNRSKTEEKLYQTLPMKSADQKIYVSDTAQYTAVSKFAGGYEMVILGTIGILCGIYFLVRNVLWISMSEDIQNLGLL
;
A
#
# COMPACT_ATOMS: atom_id res chain seq x y z
N PHE A 1 5.34 18.38 10.09
CA PHE A 1 4.50 17.18 10.25
C PHE A 1 3.39 17.12 9.19
N GLY A 2 2.55 18.15 9.01
CA GLY A 2 1.42 18.11 8.08
C GLY A 2 1.78 17.84 6.61
N LYS A 3 2.93 18.31 6.12
CA LYS A 3 3.37 18.06 4.73
C LYS A 3 3.78 16.60 4.51
N ILE A 4 4.44 15.97 5.48
CA ILE A 4 4.84 14.55 5.40
C ILE A 4 3.59 13.69 5.39
N GLN A 5 2.65 13.93 6.28
CA GLN A 5 1.39 13.18 6.34
C GLN A 5 0.54 13.35 5.07
N ALA A 6 0.48 14.56 4.52
CA ALA A 6 -0.23 14.81 3.25
C ALA A 6 0.42 14.04 2.08
N GLU A 7 1.76 14.00 2.04
CA GLU A 7 2.50 13.25 1.02
C GLU A 7 2.31 11.73 1.17
N GLU A 8 2.34 11.21 2.38
CA GLU A 8 2.07 9.81 2.67
C GLU A 8 0.67 9.40 2.17
N ILE A 9 -0.36 10.17 2.51
CA ILE A 9 -1.74 9.93 2.05
C ILE A 9 -1.81 9.99 0.52
N ARG A 10 -1.12 10.95 -0.11
CA ARG A 10 -1.08 11.06 -1.56
C ARG A 10 -0.48 9.80 -2.20
N LEU A 11 0.65 9.33 -1.69
CA LEU A 11 1.33 8.11 -2.17
C LEU A 11 0.46 6.87 -2.01
N ILE A 12 -0.21 6.70 -0.86
CA ILE A 12 -1.13 5.59 -0.62
C ILE A 12 -2.26 5.59 -1.66
N ARG A 13 -2.84 6.75 -1.94
CA ARG A 13 -3.91 6.88 -2.94
C ARG A 13 -3.44 6.63 -4.36
N GLU A 14 -2.27 7.12 -4.73
CA GLU A 14 -1.69 6.89 -6.05
C GLU A 14 -1.31 5.43 -6.27
N ASN A 15 -0.82 4.75 -5.23
CA ASN A 15 -0.48 3.34 -5.29
C ASN A 15 -1.71 2.40 -5.21
N GLY A 16 -2.88 2.93 -4.84
CA GLY A 16 -4.10 2.14 -4.62
C GLY A 16 -4.03 1.20 -3.41
N THR A 17 -2.99 1.33 -2.58
CA THR A 17 -2.77 0.52 -1.38
C THR A 17 -1.79 1.18 -0.43
N ALA A 18 -1.98 0.94 0.86
CA ALA A 18 -1.00 1.29 1.90
C ALA A 18 0.02 0.17 2.17
N SER A 19 -0.10 -0.98 1.51
CA SER A 19 0.91 -2.05 1.62
C SER A 19 2.20 -1.64 0.94
N SER A 20 3.32 -2.11 1.46
CA SER A 20 4.63 -1.95 0.86
C SER A 20 5.19 -3.24 0.27
N GLY A 21 4.45 -4.34 0.40
CA GLY A 21 4.83 -5.60 -0.21
C GLY A 21 3.64 -6.47 -0.58
N ARG A 22 3.89 -7.34 -1.56
CA ARG A 22 2.91 -8.27 -2.10
C ARG A 22 3.58 -9.59 -2.47
N ILE A 23 2.89 -10.69 -2.14
CA ILE A 23 3.23 -12.04 -2.62
C ILE A 23 2.00 -12.58 -3.34
N GLU A 24 2.17 -12.89 -4.61
CA GLU A 24 1.15 -13.55 -5.42
C GLU A 24 1.22 -15.06 -5.23
N ASP A 25 0.09 -15.76 -5.41
CA ASP A 25 -0.03 -17.20 -5.18
C ASP A 25 0.45 -17.64 -3.78
N GLY A 26 0.26 -16.78 -2.79
CA GLY A 26 0.66 -17.02 -1.42
C GLY A 26 -0.06 -18.19 -0.76
N THR A 27 0.60 -18.80 0.22
CA THR A 27 0.10 -19.93 1.01
C THR A 27 -0.27 -19.52 2.43
N GLU A 28 -1.08 -20.31 3.12
CA GLU A 28 -1.38 -20.09 4.55
C GLU A 28 -0.13 -20.18 5.41
N GLU A 29 0.84 -21.03 5.06
CA GLU A 29 2.12 -21.12 5.74
C GLU A 29 2.92 -19.83 5.64
N GLN A 30 3.00 -19.25 4.43
CA GLN A 30 3.65 -17.94 4.21
C GLN A 30 2.95 -16.83 4.97
N TYR A 31 1.61 -16.81 4.98
CA TYR A 31 0.83 -15.87 5.77
C TYR A 31 1.14 -15.95 7.26
N ALA A 32 1.11 -17.17 7.82
CA ALA A 32 1.45 -17.41 9.23
C ALA A 32 2.88 -17.01 9.55
N LYS A 33 3.83 -17.30 8.66
CA LYS A 33 5.24 -16.95 8.83
C LYS A 33 5.47 -15.45 8.79
N LEU A 34 4.87 -14.72 7.82
CA LEU A 34 4.95 -13.26 7.75
C LEU A 34 4.50 -12.59 9.05
N LYS A 35 3.43 -13.08 9.67
CA LYS A 35 2.91 -12.54 10.94
C LYS A 35 3.87 -12.72 12.14
N GLN A 36 4.83 -13.63 12.04
CA GLN A 36 5.81 -13.90 13.10
C GLN A 36 7.09 -13.08 12.95
N LEU A 37 7.29 -12.40 11.80
CA LEU A 37 8.51 -11.63 11.55
C LEU A 37 8.43 -10.28 12.25
N ASP A 38 9.43 -9.98 13.08
CA ASP A 38 9.51 -8.77 13.90
C ASP A 38 9.62 -7.47 13.08
N TYR A 39 10.11 -7.58 11.85
CA TYR A 39 10.25 -6.47 10.92
C TYR A 39 9.05 -6.29 9.98
N ILE A 40 8.03 -7.13 10.08
CA ILE A 40 6.75 -6.99 9.38
C ILE A 40 5.71 -6.47 10.36
N LYS A 41 5.14 -5.30 10.07
CA LYS A 41 4.15 -4.64 10.94
C LYS A 41 2.77 -5.23 10.81
N GLN A 42 2.33 -5.44 9.59
CA GLN A 42 0.96 -5.83 9.25
C GLN A 42 0.98 -6.78 8.08
N VAL A 43 0.07 -7.74 8.09
CA VAL A 43 -0.10 -8.74 7.03
C VAL A 43 -1.59 -8.97 6.85
N GLY A 44 -2.04 -8.96 5.61
CA GLY A 44 -3.39 -9.32 5.24
C GLY A 44 -3.39 -10.25 4.03
N LYS A 45 -4.54 -10.86 3.76
CA LYS A 45 -4.71 -11.74 2.62
C LYS A 45 -5.97 -11.42 1.82
N SER A 46 -5.89 -11.59 0.53
CA SER A 46 -7.01 -11.45 -0.39
C SER A 46 -7.04 -12.60 -1.39
N ILE A 47 -8.21 -12.81 -1.99
CA ILE A 47 -8.44 -13.84 -3.00
C ILE A 47 -9.03 -13.16 -4.23
N PHE A 48 -8.39 -13.32 -5.36
CA PHE A 48 -8.98 -13.00 -6.66
C PHE A 48 -9.94 -14.13 -7.05
N VAL A 49 -11.19 -13.78 -7.30
CA VAL A 49 -12.25 -14.75 -7.62
C VAL A 49 -12.43 -14.90 -9.13
N GLY A 50 -12.32 -13.81 -9.85
CA GLY A 50 -12.52 -13.78 -11.28
C GLY A 50 -12.80 -12.37 -11.78
N GLU A 51 -13.07 -12.25 -13.08
CA GLU A 51 -13.42 -11.01 -13.74
C GLU A 51 -14.92 -10.95 -13.99
N ALA A 52 -15.56 -9.88 -13.58
CA ALA A 52 -16.94 -9.59 -13.97
C ALA A 52 -16.94 -8.94 -15.34
N THR A 53 -17.70 -9.49 -16.26
CA THR A 53 -17.82 -9.02 -17.63
C THR A 53 -19.29 -8.80 -18.00
N GLU A 54 -19.51 -7.84 -18.88
CA GLU A 54 -20.77 -7.67 -19.60
C GLU A 54 -20.61 -8.27 -20.99
N VAL A 55 -21.40 -9.31 -21.29
CA VAL A 55 -21.38 -9.97 -22.59
C VAL A 55 -22.49 -9.39 -23.44
N SER A 56 -22.14 -8.65 -24.47
CA SER A 56 -23.04 -8.28 -25.57
C SER A 56 -22.70 -9.11 -26.82
N GLU A 57 -23.62 -9.18 -27.78
CA GLU A 57 -23.56 -10.08 -28.95
C GLU A 57 -22.22 -10.10 -29.73
N ASN A 58 -21.38 -9.07 -29.60
CA ASN A 58 -20.11 -8.97 -30.33
C ASN A 58 -18.90 -8.52 -29.48
N ASN A 59 -19.04 -8.23 -28.17
CA ASN A 59 -17.94 -7.76 -27.33
C ASN A 59 -18.14 -8.19 -25.87
N ALA A 60 -17.10 -8.76 -25.29
CA ALA A 60 -16.99 -8.93 -23.84
C ALA A 60 -16.27 -7.71 -23.26
N LYS A 61 -16.92 -6.97 -22.37
CA LYS A 61 -16.33 -5.80 -21.68
C LYS A 61 -16.11 -6.15 -20.23
N THR A 62 -14.86 -6.13 -19.77
CA THR A 62 -14.54 -6.31 -18.35
C THR A 62 -15.05 -5.11 -17.55
N ILE A 63 -15.91 -5.39 -16.59
CA ILE A 63 -16.49 -4.42 -15.66
C ILE A 63 -15.53 -4.18 -14.50
N CYS A 64 -15.20 -5.25 -13.77
CA CYS A 64 -14.31 -5.20 -12.61
C CYS A 64 -13.74 -6.57 -12.28
N ASP A 65 -12.67 -6.57 -11.51
CA ASP A 65 -12.18 -7.76 -10.83
C ASP A 65 -13.01 -8.01 -9.56
N ILE A 66 -13.35 -9.26 -9.31
CA ILE A 66 -14.04 -9.68 -8.08
C ILE A 66 -13.00 -10.22 -7.11
N VAL A 67 -12.93 -9.58 -5.94
CA VAL A 67 -11.91 -9.83 -4.93
C VAL A 67 -12.57 -9.98 -3.55
N TRP A 68 -12.04 -10.87 -2.76
CA TRP A 68 -12.26 -10.87 -1.31
C TRP A 68 -10.98 -10.45 -0.61
N ALA A 69 -11.11 -9.65 0.44
CA ALA A 69 -10.03 -9.26 1.31
C ALA A 69 -10.40 -9.54 2.77
N ASP A 70 -9.46 -10.05 3.56
CA ASP A 70 -9.67 -10.18 4.99
C ASP A 70 -9.72 -8.80 5.68
N SER A 71 -10.11 -8.76 6.95
CA SER A 71 -10.24 -7.51 7.71
C SER A 71 -8.92 -6.73 7.78
N GLU A 72 -7.79 -7.42 7.85
CA GLU A 72 -6.46 -6.81 7.88
C GLU A 72 -6.13 -6.15 6.54
N SER A 73 -6.32 -6.86 5.43
CA SER A 73 -6.13 -6.28 4.09
C SER A 73 -7.04 -5.09 3.85
N TRP A 74 -8.32 -5.24 4.19
CA TRP A 74 -9.28 -4.17 3.97
C TRP A 74 -8.94 -2.93 4.79
N ASN A 75 -8.85 -3.06 6.12
CA ASN A 75 -8.72 -1.91 7.01
C ASN A 75 -7.37 -1.22 6.92
N ASN A 76 -6.28 -1.99 6.76
CA ASN A 76 -4.92 -1.46 6.86
C ASN A 76 -4.30 -1.12 5.51
N PHE A 77 -4.70 -1.77 4.42
CA PHE A 77 -4.04 -1.60 3.14
C PHE A 77 -4.94 -0.98 2.05
N LEU A 78 -6.17 -1.46 1.91
CA LEU A 78 -7.04 -1.08 0.80
C LEU A 78 -7.88 0.16 1.13
N ARG A 79 -8.62 0.10 2.24
CA ARG A 79 -9.50 1.20 2.68
C ARG A 79 -8.80 2.57 2.78
N PRO A 80 -7.54 2.67 3.26
CA PRO A 80 -6.82 3.95 3.33
C PRO A 80 -6.52 4.58 1.97
N ALA A 81 -6.44 3.78 0.91
CA ALA A 81 -6.22 4.25 -0.46
C ALA A 81 -7.48 4.86 -1.10
N TYR A 82 -8.66 4.50 -0.59
CA TYR A 82 -9.94 4.90 -1.18
C TYR A 82 -10.52 6.16 -0.56
N THR A 83 -11.26 6.89 -1.37
CA THR A 83 -12.01 8.08 -0.97
C THR A 83 -13.51 7.86 -1.20
N ASN A 84 -14.34 8.73 -0.64
CA ASN A 84 -15.81 8.70 -0.81
C ASN A 84 -16.41 7.31 -0.59
N VAL A 85 -15.93 6.59 0.44
CA VAL A 85 -16.45 5.26 0.75
C VAL A 85 -17.81 5.41 1.41
N ILE A 86 -18.84 4.94 0.74
CA ILE A 86 -20.24 4.93 1.18
C ILE A 86 -20.64 3.48 1.42
N GLY A 87 -21.35 3.24 2.51
CA GLY A 87 -21.72 1.89 2.93
C GLY A 87 -20.61 1.19 3.71
N SER A 88 -20.61 -0.14 3.69
CA SER A 88 -19.69 -0.99 4.46
C SER A 88 -19.11 -2.11 3.60
N TYR A 89 -18.03 -2.73 4.10
CA TYR A 89 -17.49 -3.94 3.50
C TYR A 89 -18.53 -5.07 3.56
N PRO A 90 -18.68 -5.86 2.47
CA PRO A 90 -19.70 -6.92 2.39
C PRO A 90 -19.61 -7.92 3.54
N GLN A 91 -20.74 -8.19 4.19
CA GLN A 91 -20.86 -9.17 5.27
C GLN A 91 -21.66 -10.37 4.85
N LYS A 92 -22.76 -10.16 4.11
CA LYS A 92 -23.62 -11.24 3.63
C LYS A 92 -23.13 -11.76 2.29
N LYS A 93 -23.43 -13.02 1.99
CA LYS A 93 -22.95 -13.71 0.78
C LYS A 93 -23.33 -13.02 -0.54
N ASP A 94 -24.46 -12.36 -0.55
CA ASP A 94 -25.01 -11.71 -1.75
C ASP A 94 -24.68 -10.20 -1.81
N GLU A 95 -23.89 -9.68 -0.88
CA GLU A 95 -23.47 -8.28 -0.87
C GLU A 95 -22.21 -8.07 -1.72
N ILE A 96 -22.16 -6.90 -2.40
CA ILE A 96 -20.99 -6.44 -3.14
C ILE A 96 -20.73 -4.96 -2.87
N LEU A 97 -19.45 -4.60 -2.73
CA LEU A 97 -18.97 -3.24 -2.66
C LEU A 97 -18.21 -2.92 -3.96
N LEU A 98 -18.67 -1.93 -4.72
CA LEU A 98 -18.12 -1.64 -6.05
C LEU A 98 -17.34 -0.32 -6.07
N SER A 99 -16.30 -0.25 -6.90
CA SER A 99 -15.70 1.03 -7.23
C SER A 99 -16.65 1.87 -8.11
N GLU A 100 -16.62 3.20 -7.99
CA GLU A 100 -17.39 4.10 -8.87
C GLU A 100 -17.09 3.84 -10.35
N ARG A 101 -15.88 3.40 -10.67
CA ARG A 101 -15.49 3.03 -12.03
C ARG A 101 -16.27 1.79 -12.53
N ALA A 102 -16.49 0.80 -11.67
CA ALA A 102 -17.32 -0.36 -12.01
C ALA A 102 -18.77 0.04 -12.23
N LEU A 103 -19.33 0.87 -11.35
CA LEU A 103 -20.70 1.40 -11.50
C LEU A 103 -20.86 2.15 -12.83
N LYS A 104 -19.89 2.99 -13.18
CA LYS A 104 -19.88 3.73 -14.44
C LYS A 104 -19.83 2.82 -15.66
N LYS A 105 -19.05 1.74 -15.60
CA LYS A 105 -19.01 0.73 -16.66
C LYS A 105 -20.33 -0.02 -16.80
N LEU A 106 -21.07 -0.23 -15.70
CA LEU A 106 -22.42 -0.81 -15.68
C LEU A 106 -23.52 0.19 -16.09
N GLY A 107 -23.18 1.45 -16.36
CA GLY A 107 -24.15 2.49 -16.71
C GLY A 107 -24.96 3.02 -15.51
N ILE A 108 -24.51 2.73 -14.29
CA ILE A 108 -25.18 3.18 -13.06
C ILE A 108 -24.61 4.54 -12.67
N SER A 109 -25.39 5.60 -12.84
CA SER A 109 -25.01 6.99 -12.51
C SER A 109 -25.46 7.43 -11.12
N GLU A 110 -26.53 6.86 -10.61
CA GLU A 110 -27.10 7.16 -9.30
C GLU A 110 -27.21 5.85 -8.49
N PRO A 111 -26.11 5.41 -7.86
CA PRO A 111 -26.12 4.18 -7.09
C PRO A 111 -26.88 4.33 -5.77
N GLU A 112 -27.65 3.32 -5.40
CA GLU A 112 -28.36 3.25 -4.14
C GLU A 112 -27.99 1.93 -3.43
N GLN A 113 -27.83 1.96 -2.10
CA GLN A 113 -27.64 0.75 -1.31
C GLN A 113 -28.90 -0.13 -1.39
N GLY A 114 -28.70 -1.44 -1.51
CA GLY A 114 -29.78 -2.38 -1.74
C GLY A 114 -30.13 -2.62 -3.22
N MET A 115 -29.53 -1.86 -4.15
CA MET A 115 -29.71 -2.07 -5.59
C MET A 115 -29.19 -3.44 -6.01
N GLU A 116 -29.96 -4.11 -6.87
CA GLU A 116 -29.57 -5.39 -7.45
C GLU A 116 -28.53 -5.20 -8.56
N ILE A 117 -27.43 -5.94 -8.47
CA ILE A 117 -26.34 -5.95 -9.44
C ILE A 117 -26.18 -7.37 -10.00
N ASN A 118 -26.38 -7.51 -11.30
CA ASN A 118 -26.21 -8.77 -12.01
C ASN A 118 -24.90 -8.77 -12.77
N LEU A 119 -24.02 -9.73 -12.50
CA LEU A 119 -22.69 -9.84 -13.09
C LEU A 119 -22.48 -11.23 -13.68
N ASP A 120 -21.87 -11.29 -14.86
CA ASP A 120 -21.30 -12.51 -15.40
C ASP A 120 -19.84 -12.60 -14.93
N VAL A 121 -19.54 -13.54 -14.02
CA VAL A 121 -18.22 -13.69 -13.40
C VAL A 121 -17.48 -14.85 -14.07
N TYR A 122 -16.32 -14.56 -14.62
CA TYR A 122 -15.44 -15.51 -15.30
C TYR A 122 -14.28 -15.89 -14.37
N LYS A 123 -14.18 -17.19 -14.07
CA LYS A 123 -13.09 -17.81 -13.30
C LYS A 123 -12.13 -18.53 -14.27
N GLY A 124 -11.29 -17.77 -14.97
CA GLY A 124 -10.47 -18.32 -16.02
C GLY A 124 -11.20 -18.47 -17.36
N VAL A 125 -10.70 -19.34 -18.23
CA VAL A 125 -11.14 -19.39 -19.65
C VAL A 125 -12.46 -20.15 -19.84
N PHE A 126 -12.82 -21.06 -18.95
CA PHE A 126 -13.92 -22.02 -19.18
C PHE A 126 -15.04 -22.00 -18.14
N GLU A 127 -14.84 -21.37 -16.99
CA GLU A 127 -15.83 -21.30 -15.96
C GLU A 127 -16.42 -19.90 -15.87
N HIS A 128 -17.73 -19.79 -16.08
CA HIS A 128 -18.45 -18.56 -15.81
C HIS A 128 -19.73 -18.85 -15.02
N SER A 129 -20.11 -17.91 -14.19
CA SER A 129 -21.38 -17.96 -13.45
C SER A 129 -22.09 -16.62 -13.50
N LYS A 130 -23.42 -16.67 -13.61
CA LYS A 130 -24.25 -15.47 -13.42
C LYS A 130 -24.46 -15.28 -11.94
N GLU A 131 -23.95 -14.18 -11.42
CA GLU A 131 -24.04 -13.85 -10.01
C GLU A 131 -24.97 -12.66 -9.82
N LYS A 132 -25.80 -12.77 -8.80
CA LYS A 132 -26.72 -11.71 -8.40
C LYS A 132 -26.28 -11.20 -7.03
N PHE A 133 -26.00 -9.91 -6.95
CA PHE A 133 -25.57 -9.25 -5.74
C PHE A 133 -26.50 -8.10 -5.37
N GLU A 134 -26.45 -7.70 -4.10
CA GLU A 134 -27.01 -6.48 -3.55
C GLU A 134 -25.87 -5.48 -3.31
N LEU A 135 -25.98 -4.27 -3.84
CA LEU A 135 -24.98 -3.23 -3.66
C LEU A 135 -24.98 -2.75 -2.20
N CYS A 136 -23.98 -3.08 -1.41
CA CYS A 136 -23.87 -2.64 -0.01
C CYS A 136 -23.12 -1.31 0.13
N GLY A 137 -22.50 -0.83 -0.94
CA GLY A 137 -21.80 0.45 -0.95
C GLY A 137 -20.91 0.62 -2.18
N TRP A 138 -20.21 1.75 -2.22
CA TRP A 138 -19.26 2.06 -3.29
C TRP A 138 -18.15 2.98 -2.79
N TYR A 139 -17.10 3.12 -3.59
CA TYR A 139 -15.92 3.92 -3.26
C TYR A 139 -15.23 4.48 -4.51
N THR A 140 -14.47 5.55 -4.33
CA THR A 140 -13.58 6.12 -5.36
C THR A 140 -12.17 5.58 -5.19
N ASP A 141 -11.62 4.98 -6.24
CA ASP A 141 -10.22 4.55 -6.34
C ASP A 141 -9.50 5.40 -7.38
N SER A 142 -8.46 6.13 -6.95
CA SER A 142 -7.67 7.01 -7.82
C SER A 142 -6.38 6.35 -8.34
N GLY A 143 -5.94 5.27 -7.69
CA GLY A 143 -4.64 4.64 -7.95
C GLY A 143 -4.70 3.46 -8.92
N ASN A 144 -5.82 2.75 -8.99
CA ASN A 144 -5.95 1.59 -9.84
C ASN A 144 -6.63 1.92 -11.18
N GLU A 145 -6.06 1.42 -12.25
CA GLU A 145 -6.72 1.48 -13.57
C GLU A 145 -7.87 0.48 -13.69
N LEU A 146 -7.74 -0.66 -13.00
CA LEU A 146 -8.76 -1.71 -12.95
C LEU A 146 -9.80 -1.38 -11.88
N ALA A 147 -11.06 -1.56 -12.25
CA ALA A 147 -12.15 -1.49 -11.29
C ALA A 147 -12.19 -2.76 -10.44
N ILE A 148 -12.49 -2.65 -9.15
CA ILE A 148 -12.58 -3.78 -8.24
C ILE A 148 -13.96 -3.79 -7.57
N GLY A 149 -14.53 -5.00 -7.45
CA GLY A 149 -15.69 -5.31 -6.65
C GLY A 149 -15.30 -6.25 -5.51
N TYR A 150 -15.61 -5.86 -4.27
CA TYR A 150 -15.37 -6.70 -3.10
C TYR A 150 -16.60 -7.50 -2.71
N ILE A 151 -16.38 -8.76 -2.33
CA ILE A 151 -17.41 -9.69 -1.87
C ILE A 151 -17.12 -10.19 -0.46
N SER A 152 -18.12 -10.79 0.17
CA SER A 152 -18.01 -11.29 1.54
C SER A 152 -17.23 -12.59 1.67
N HIS A 153 -16.79 -12.90 2.90
CA HIS A 153 -16.17 -14.20 3.21
C HIS A 153 -17.15 -15.36 3.04
N ASP A 154 -18.44 -15.14 3.31
CA ASP A 154 -19.45 -16.19 3.13
C ASP A 154 -19.61 -16.57 1.66
N LYS A 155 -19.44 -15.63 0.73
CA LYS A 155 -19.39 -15.93 -0.71
C LYS A 155 -18.15 -16.77 -1.07
N ILE A 156 -17.00 -16.49 -0.47
CA ILE A 156 -15.77 -17.30 -0.67
C ILE A 156 -15.96 -18.74 -0.19
N LYS A 157 -16.67 -18.96 0.94
CA LYS A 157 -17.02 -20.30 1.43
C LYS A 157 -17.92 -21.03 0.45
N GLU A 158 -18.97 -20.36 -0.05
CA GLU A 158 -19.88 -20.93 -1.06
C GLU A 158 -19.12 -21.37 -2.30
N LEU A 159 -18.15 -20.55 -2.74
CA LEU A 159 -17.30 -20.83 -3.90
C LEU A 159 -16.17 -21.84 -3.62
N LYS A 160 -16.01 -22.28 -2.36
CA LYS A 160 -14.95 -23.21 -1.89
C LYS A 160 -13.53 -22.71 -2.18
N LEU A 161 -13.32 -21.40 -2.14
CA LEU A 161 -12.04 -20.75 -2.40
C LEU A 161 -11.24 -20.38 -1.13
N GLU A 162 -11.69 -20.83 0.05
CA GLU A 162 -11.07 -20.47 1.34
C GLU A 162 -9.58 -20.85 1.46
N LYS A 163 -9.14 -21.83 0.68
CA LYS A 163 -7.74 -22.31 0.72
C LYS A 163 -6.78 -21.56 -0.22
N GLY A 164 -7.25 -20.48 -0.83
CA GLY A 164 -6.46 -19.69 -1.78
C GLY A 164 -6.46 -20.25 -3.21
N PRO A 165 -5.53 -19.84 -4.06
CA PRO A 165 -4.31 -19.07 -3.73
C PRO A 165 -4.61 -17.66 -3.23
N TYR A 166 -3.73 -17.15 -2.35
CA TYR A 166 -3.88 -15.81 -1.78
C TYR A 166 -2.96 -14.81 -2.47
N THR A 167 -3.40 -13.56 -2.53
CA THR A 167 -2.50 -12.42 -2.61
C THR A 167 -2.24 -11.95 -1.18
N LEU A 168 -1.01 -12.10 -0.70
CA LEU A 168 -0.61 -11.64 0.62
C LEU A 168 -0.12 -10.19 0.50
N LEU A 169 -0.70 -9.29 1.28
CA LEU A 169 -0.28 -7.90 1.41
C LEU A 169 0.42 -7.73 2.75
N PHE A 170 1.50 -6.98 2.77
CA PHE A 170 2.21 -6.71 4.02
C PHE A 170 2.85 -5.31 4.02
N SER A 171 3.21 -4.83 5.21
CA SER A 171 4.04 -3.65 5.38
C SER A 171 5.21 -3.97 6.31
N GLN A 172 6.42 -3.54 5.91
CA GLN A 172 7.60 -3.64 6.76
C GLN A 172 7.68 -2.47 7.75
N SER A 173 8.61 -2.60 8.70
CA SER A 173 8.98 -1.54 9.61
C SER A 173 9.58 -0.34 8.84
N ASP A 174 9.25 0.88 9.27
CA ASP A 174 9.72 2.13 8.63
C ASP A 174 11.23 2.35 8.70
N HIS A 175 11.94 1.52 9.48
CA HIS A 175 13.40 1.55 9.57
C HIS A 175 14.10 0.71 8.49
N LEU A 176 13.33 -0.09 7.75
CA LEU A 176 13.84 -0.96 6.70
C LEU A 176 13.48 -0.39 5.34
N ASN A 177 14.48 -0.32 4.47
CA ASN A 177 14.25 -0.03 3.06
C ASN A 177 13.86 -1.30 2.30
N ARG A 178 13.36 -1.10 1.07
CA ARG A 178 12.96 -2.15 0.15
C ARG A 178 13.97 -3.30 0.06
N SER A 179 15.24 -2.99 -0.25
CA SER A 179 16.25 -4.02 -0.55
C SER A 179 16.54 -4.94 0.64
N LYS A 180 16.63 -4.38 1.85
CA LYS A 180 16.85 -5.16 3.06
C LYS A 180 15.67 -6.04 3.42
N THR A 181 14.45 -5.55 3.21
CA THR A 181 13.25 -6.34 3.46
C THR A 181 13.14 -7.49 2.47
N GLU A 182 13.37 -7.23 1.19
CA GLU A 182 13.33 -8.23 0.13
C GLU A 182 14.34 -9.37 0.40
N GLU A 183 15.59 -9.02 0.69
CA GLU A 183 16.65 -9.98 1.03
C GLU A 183 16.25 -10.88 2.22
N LYS A 184 15.77 -10.27 3.32
CA LYS A 184 15.35 -11.02 4.51
C LYS A 184 14.18 -11.95 4.23
N LEU A 185 13.21 -11.51 3.43
CA LEU A 185 12.04 -12.32 3.10
C LEU A 185 12.42 -13.54 2.27
N TYR A 186 13.27 -13.39 1.25
CA TYR A 186 13.75 -14.53 0.46
C TYR A 186 14.57 -15.55 1.28
N GLN A 187 15.26 -15.10 2.34
CA GLN A 187 15.98 -15.98 3.25
C GLN A 187 15.06 -16.71 4.26
N THR A 188 13.90 -16.15 4.57
CA THR A 188 13.08 -16.58 5.70
C THR A 188 11.79 -17.28 5.28
N LEU A 189 11.20 -16.91 4.15
CA LEU A 189 9.92 -17.46 3.70
C LEU A 189 10.10 -18.73 2.89
N PRO A 190 9.32 -19.78 3.16
CA PRO A 190 9.27 -20.95 2.29
C PRO A 190 8.62 -20.56 0.97
N MET A 191 9.37 -20.61 -0.14
CA MET A 191 8.83 -20.30 -1.46
C MET A 191 8.03 -21.50 -1.99
N LYS A 192 6.83 -21.24 -2.55
CA LYS A 192 5.96 -22.27 -3.14
C LYS A 192 6.56 -22.87 -4.40
N SER A 193 7.24 -22.04 -5.19
CA SER A 193 7.93 -22.43 -6.42
C SER A 193 9.08 -21.48 -6.70
N ALA A 194 9.99 -21.87 -7.60
CA ALA A 194 11.10 -21.00 -8.03
C ALA A 194 10.64 -19.72 -8.74
N ASP A 195 9.45 -19.75 -9.34
CA ASP A 195 8.89 -18.61 -10.08
C ASP A 195 8.06 -17.66 -9.21
N GLN A 196 7.76 -18.04 -7.95
CA GLN A 196 7.02 -17.17 -7.04
C GLN A 196 7.86 -15.93 -6.71
N LYS A 197 7.26 -14.75 -6.88
CA LYS A 197 7.93 -13.48 -6.64
C LYS A 197 7.37 -12.77 -5.41
N ILE A 198 8.30 -12.16 -4.67
CA ILE A 198 7.99 -11.22 -3.59
C ILE A 198 8.22 -9.83 -4.16
N TYR A 199 7.18 -9.00 -4.17
CA TYR A 199 7.29 -7.60 -4.56
C TYR A 199 7.40 -6.75 -3.31
N VAL A 200 8.43 -5.94 -3.22
CA VAL A 200 8.65 -5.02 -2.10
C VAL A 200 8.89 -3.62 -2.62
N SER A 201 8.32 -2.63 -1.98
CA SER A 201 8.58 -1.21 -2.17
C SER A 201 8.90 -0.56 -0.82
N ASP A 202 9.40 0.64 -0.83
CA ASP A 202 9.50 1.42 0.39
C ASP A 202 8.08 1.79 0.88
N THR A 203 7.89 1.89 2.19
CA THR A 203 6.61 2.33 2.74
C THR A 203 6.31 3.77 2.31
N ALA A 204 5.03 4.11 2.17
CA ALA A 204 4.62 5.47 1.85
C ALA A 204 5.18 6.49 2.87
N GLN A 205 5.20 6.10 4.16
CA GLN A 205 5.79 6.90 5.23
C GLN A 205 7.29 7.11 5.03
N TYR A 206 8.06 6.04 4.75
CA TYR A 206 9.50 6.15 4.50
C TYR A 206 9.78 7.07 3.31
N THR A 207 9.04 6.90 2.22
CA THR A 207 9.18 7.72 1.01
C THR A 207 8.82 9.19 1.28
N ALA A 208 7.74 9.45 2.01
CA ALA A 208 7.33 10.81 2.38
C ALA A 208 8.38 11.49 3.28
N VAL A 209 8.90 10.77 4.29
CA VAL A 209 9.96 11.29 5.15
C VAL A 209 11.23 11.57 4.36
N SER A 210 11.68 10.63 3.54
CA SER A 210 12.90 10.76 2.73
C SER A 210 12.84 11.96 1.78
N LYS A 211 11.68 12.23 1.18
CA LYS A 211 11.47 13.38 0.29
C LYS A 211 11.73 14.72 1.00
N PHE A 212 11.39 14.83 2.28
CA PHE A 212 11.55 16.05 3.06
C PHE A 212 12.84 16.06 3.90
N ALA A 213 13.44 14.89 4.20
CA ALA A 213 14.65 14.76 5.00
C ALA A 213 15.89 15.35 4.29
N GLY A 214 16.00 15.19 2.97
CA GLY A 214 17.11 15.75 2.19
C GLY A 214 17.27 17.26 2.34
N GLY A 215 16.19 18.00 2.61
CA GLY A 215 16.24 19.42 2.92
C GLY A 215 16.80 19.72 4.32
N TYR A 216 16.50 18.90 5.32
CA TYR A 216 16.99 19.05 6.68
C TYR A 216 18.47 18.70 6.81
N GLU A 217 18.94 17.67 6.12
CA GLU A 217 20.37 17.29 6.12
C GLU A 217 21.24 18.43 5.59
N MET A 218 20.84 19.09 4.51
CA MET A 218 21.55 20.25 3.96
C MET A 218 21.56 21.45 4.92
N VAL A 219 20.44 21.69 5.63
CA VAL A 219 20.37 22.75 6.65
C VAL A 219 21.26 22.43 7.83
N ILE A 220 21.27 21.20 8.32
CA ILE A 220 22.13 20.76 9.44
C ILE A 220 23.60 20.88 9.05
N LEU A 221 24.00 20.38 7.88
CA LEU A 221 25.36 20.49 7.37
C LEU A 221 25.79 21.96 7.20
N GLY A 222 24.92 22.80 6.66
CA GLY A 222 25.14 24.24 6.53
C GLY A 222 25.34 24.92 7.89
N THR A 223 24.48 24.57 8.87
CA THR A 223 24.58 25.11 10.24
C THR A 223 25.88 24.69 10.93
N ILE A 224 26.29 23.43 10.81
CA ILE A 224 27.56 22.92 11.34
C ILE A 224 28.74 23.66 10.66
N GLY A 225 28.69 23.85 9.35
CA GLY A 225 29.70 24.59 8.60
C GLY A 225 29.87 26.03 9.08
N ILE A 226 28.76 26.74 9.31
CA ILE A 226 28.73 28.09 9.85
C ILE A 226 29.34 28.13 11.26
N LEU A 227 28.92 27.22 12.15
CA LEU A 227 29.45 27.14 13.52
C LEU A 227 30.95 26.85 13.53
N CYS A 228 31.44 25.94 12.70
CA CYS A 228 32.84 25.67 12.52
C CYS A 228 33.59 26.93 12.01
N GLY A 229 33.05 27.63 11.03
CA GLY A 229 33.59 28.87 10.52
C GLY A 229 33.76 29.95 11.59
N ILE A 230 32.70 30.17 12.38
CA ILE A 230 32.74 31.10 13.52
C ILE A 230 33.79 30.68 14.55
N TYR A 231 33.87 29.40 14.89
CA TYR A 231 34.84 28.87 15.83
C TYR A 231 36.30 29.16 15.34
N PHE A 232 36.59 28.89 14.08
CA PHE A 232 37.92 29.16 13.52
C PHE A 232 38.27 30.65 13.47
N LEU A 233 37.28 31.50 13.17
CA LEU A 233 37.51 32.95 13.20
C LEU A 233 37.84 33.45 14.62
N VAL A 234 37.02 33.05 15.61
CA VAL A 234 37.27 33.42 17.01
C VAL A 234 38.61 32.91 17.48
N ARG A 235 38.98 31.67 17.17
CA ARG A 235 40.27 31.09 17.52
C ARG A 235 41.44 31.87 16.90
N ASN A 236 41.32 32.23 15.62
CA ASN A 236 42.37 32.99 14.95
C ASN A 236 42.53 34.39 15.52
N VAL A 237 41.42 35.09 15.82
CA VAL A 237 41.45 36.41 16.46
C VAL A 237 42.11 36.35 17.85
N LEU A 238 41.73 35.37 18.67
CA LEU A 238 42.33 35.15 19.98
C LEU A 238 43.82 34.85 19.90
N TRP A 239 44.21 34.00 18.92
CA TRP A 239 45.62 33.67 18.70
C TRP A 239 46.48 34.91 18.32
N ILE A 240 45.96 35.77 17.42
CA ILE A 240 46.62 37.01 17.03
C ILE A 240 46.74 37.97 18.23
N SER A 241 45.62 38.17 18.96
CA SER A 241 45.59 39.03 20.15
C SER A 241 46.56 38.55 21.23
N MET A 242 46.62 37.25 21.52
CA MET A 242 47.56 36.69 22.48
C MET A 242 49.03 36.85 22.01
N SER A 243 49.29 36.72 20.68
CA SER A 243 50.63 36.89 20.12
C SER A 243 51.11 38.33 20.23
N GLU A 244 50.24 39.31 20.00
CA GLU A 244 50.55 40.74 20.16
C GLU A 244 50.79 41.09 21.64
N ASP A 245 49.99 40.56 22.56
CA ASP A 245 50.16 40.77 23.99
C ASP A 245 51.52 40.23 24.51
N ILE A 246 51.89 39.02 24.04
CA ILE A 246 53.17 38.39 24.38
C ILE A 246 54.35 39.23 23.86
N GLN A 247 54.26 39.76 22.64
CA GLN A 247 55.27 40.63 22.07
C GLN A 247 55.42 41.99 22.85
N ASN A 248 54.22 42.56 23.21
CA ASN A 248 54.20 43.83 23.95
C ASN A 248 54.72 43.70 25.40
N LEU A 249 54.59 42.51 26.00
CA LEU A 249 55.12 42.22 27.32
C LEU A 249 56.58 41.86 27.36
N GLY A 250 57.27 41.83 26.19
CA GLY A 250 58.74 41.58 26.08
C GLY A 250 59.15 40.16 26.55
N LEU A 251 58.23 39.18 26.42
CA LEU A 251 58.47 37.82 26.85
C LEU A 251 59.00 36.90 25.71
N LEU A 252 59.44 37.50 24.59
CA LEU A 252 60.11 36.84 23.48
C LEU A 252 61.43 37.54 23.21
#